data_02fa24f6635e2ec9edf249716ba568b5
#
_entry.id   02fa24f6635e2ec9edf249716ba568b5
#
_cell.length_a   1.000
_cell.length_b   1.000
_cell.length_c   1.000
_cell.angle_alpha   90.00
_cell.angle_beta   90.00
_cell.angle_gamma   90.00
#
_symmetry.space_group_name_H-M   'P 1'
#
loop_
_entity.id
_entity.type
_entity.pdbx_description
1 polymer ?
#
loop_
_entity_poly.entity_id
_entity_poly.type
_entity_poly.pdbx_seq_one_letter_code
_entity_poly.pdbx_strand_id
1 'polypeptide(L)'
;MIKVSNLVHSYLKFGKTEEDTISVKALDHVDMEIDKGEFIAIIGHNGSGKSTLAKHFNGLLFPDEGTVWIDELSTGEQKNLKQIRRTVSMVFQNPDNQIIGATVEEDISFGLENMQIPREQMQDRIDRSLEAVRMTDKRQANPGSLSGGQKQKTAIAGAVAVSPKCLVLDEATAMLDPRARREVIGIARELNEKQGITIILITHFMDEVTHADKIFVMDHGVVAESGTPEELFIDPQLLERYHLELPPVTRLAFSLRQKGLPVRLPVMEPEELADQIERIYRGEQRC
;
A
#
# COMPACT_ATOMS: atom_id res chain seq x y z
N MET A 1 -0.58 15.13 5.69
CA MET A 1 0.38 14.28 6.44
C MET A 1 1.68 14.06 5.69
N ILE A 2 1.62 13.63 4.43
CA ILE A 2 2.80 13.49 3.54
C ILE A 2 2.68 14.52 2.43
N LYS A 3 3.76 15.27 2.20
CA LYS A 3 3.85 16.22 1.08
C LYS A 3 5.12 15.95 0.29
N VAL A 4 4.97 15.69 -0.98
CA VAL A 4 6.04 15.51 -1.96
C VAL A 4 5.98 16.68 -2.91
N SER A 5 7.12 17.34 -3.12
CA SER A 5 7.21 18.49 -4.01
C SER A 5 8.40 18.36 -4.92
N ASN A 6 8.12 18.31 -6.23
CA ASN A 6 9.11 18.28 -7.31
C ASN A 6 10.18 17.19 -7.12
N LEU A 7 9.77 15.99 -6.65
CA LEU A 7 10.69 14.91 -6.29
C LEU A 7 11.31 14.27 -7.53
N VAL A 8 12.63 14.30 -7.59
CA VAL A 8 13.45 13.58 -8.59
C VAL A 8 14.34 12.56 -7.89
N HIS A 9 14.44 11.36 -8.45
CA HIS A 9 15.39 10.35 -7.99
C HIS A 9 15.86 9.48 -9.15
N SER A 10 17.18 9.26 -9.20
CA SER A 10 17.85 8.48 -10.25
C SER A 10 18.71 7.37 -9.65
N TYR A 11 18.71 6.22 -10.31
CA TYR A 11 19.64 5.14 -10.00
C TYR A 11 20.80 5.12 -10.99
N LEU A 12 22.01 4.89 -10.47
CA LEU A 12 23.17 4.62 -11.31
C LEU A 12 23.15 3.15 -11.73
N LYS A 13 23.07 2.91 -13.02
CA LYS A 13 23.22 1.58 -13.60
C LYS A 13 24.64 1.44 -14.11
N PHE A 14 25.44 0.67 -13.37
CA PHE A 14 26.84 0.42 -13.71
C PHE A 14 26.92 -0.52 -14.91
N GLY A 15 27.67 -0.11 -15.93
CA GLY A 15 28.03 -0.93 -17.06
C GLY A 15 29.29 -1.77 -16.78
N LYS A 16 29.88 -2.35 -17.83
CA LYS A 16 31.13 -3.12 -17.71
C LYS A 16 32.35 -2.25 -17.47
N THR A 17 32.29 -0.98 -17.84
CA THR A 17 33.32 0.05 -17.62
C THR A 17 32.70 1.26 -16.93
N GLU A 18 33.53 2.13 -16.33
CA GLU A 18 33.05 3.38 -15.72
C GLU A 18 32.33 4.30 -16.73
N GLU A 19 32.79 4.29 -17.98
CA GLU A 19 32.21 5.06 -19.07
C GLU A 19 30.80 4.56 -19.51
N ASP A 20 30.46 3.30 -19.20
CA ASP A 20 29.15 2.69 -19.48
C ASP A 20 28.13 2.95 -18.37
N THR A 21 28.48 3.73 -17.33
CA THR A 21 27.56 4.05 -16.24
C THR A 21 26.51 5.05 -16.71
N ILE A 22 25.25 4.63 -16.68
CA ILE A 22 24.11 5.48 -17.06
C ILE A 22 23.24 5.80 -15.83
N SER A 23 22.79 7.05 -15.76
CA SER A 23 21.78 7.45 -14.79
C SER A 23 20.38 7.14 -15.36
N VAL A 24 19.59 6.39 -14.61
CA VAL A 24 18.22 6.06 -14.97
C VAL A 24 17.29 6.76 -13.98
N LYS A 25 16.54 7.75 -14.46
CA LYS A 25 15.56 8.48 -13.66
C LYS A 25 14.40 7.55 -13.30
N ALA A 26 14.22 7.32 -12.01
CA ALA A 26 13.15 6.47 -11.48
C ALA A 26 11.93 7.30 -11.02
N LEU A 27 12.16 8.55 -10.60
CA LEU A 27 11.13 9.55 -10.31
C LEU A 27 11.49 10.84 -11.01
N ASP A 28 10.50 11.47 -11.63
CA ASP A 28 10.68 12.67 -12.44
C ASP A 28 9.64 13.75 -12.08
N HIS A 29 10.03 14.70 -11.23
CA HIS A 29 9.21 15.82 -10.78
C HIS A 29 7.85 15.39 -10.20
N VAL A 30 7.86 14.44 -9.27
CA VAL A 30 6.65 13.95 -8.61
C VAL A 30 6.16 14.96 -7.59
N ASP A 31 4.88 15.33 -7.71
CA ASP A 31 4.10 16.09 -6.73
C ASP A 31 2.97 15.23 -6.18
N MET A 32 2.79 15.21 -4.83
CA MET A 32 1.76 14.41 -4.18
C MET A 32 1.47 14.96 -2.78
N GLU A 33 0.20 14.96 -2.40
CA GLU A 33 -0.24 15.25 -1.04
C GLU A 33 -1.15 14.13 -0.54
N ILE A 34 -0.93 13.71 0.73
CA ILE A 34 -1.70 12.68 1.41
C ILE A 34 -2.06 13.22 2.79
N ASP A 35 -3.34 13.20 3.11
CA ASP A 35 -3.86 13.65 4.40
C ASP A 35 -3.83 12.55 5.48
N LYS A 36 -4.06 12.94 6.73
CA LYS A 36 -4.10 12.00 7.86
C LYS A 36 -5.37 11.17 7.81
N GLY A 37 -5.22 9.86 8.01
CA GLY A 37 -6.32 8.93 8.07
C GLY A 37 -6.86 8.48 6.72
N GLU A 38 -6.29 8.95 5.60
CA GLU A 38 -6.67 8.48 4.27
C GLU A 38 -6.17 7.06 4.00
N PHE A 39 -6.95 6.30 3.24
CA PHE A 39 -6.54 5.06 2.60
C PHE A 39 -6.19 5.35 1.14
N ILE A 40 -4.90 5.46 0.86
CA ILE A 40 -4.38 5.81 -0.47
C ILE A 40 -3.90 4.56 -1.20
N ALA A 41 -4.22 4.45 -2.47
CA ALA A 41 -3.63 3.47 -3.36
C ALA A 41 -2.64 4.13 -4.34
N ILE A 42 -1.50 3.47 -4.59
CA ILE A 42 -0.54 3.84 -5.63
C ILE A 42 -0.44 2.66 -6.58
N ILE A 43 -0.92 2.85 -7.81
CA ILE A 43 -0.94 1.83 -8.86
C ILE A 43 -0.06 2.22 -10.05
N GLY A 44 0.24 1.27 -10.92
CA GLY A 44 1.05 1.49 -12.12
C GLY A 44 1.77 0.21 -12.53
N HIS A 45 2.30 0.17 -13.73
CA HIS A 45 3.05 -0.99 -14.23
C HIS A 45 4.38 -1.21 -13.45
N ASN A 46 5.00 -2.39 -13.64
CA ASN A 46 6.30 -2.68 -13.04
C ASN A 46 7.37 -1.72 -13.58
N GLY A 47 8.15 -1.12 -12.67
CA GLY A 47 9.15 -0.13 -13.03
C GLY A 47 8.63 1.31 -13.17
N SER A 48 7.37 1.59 -12.87
CA SER A 48 6.81 2.96 -12.92
C SER A 48 7.29 3.89 -11.79
N GLY A 49 8.06 3.40 -10.81
CA GLY A 49 8.63 4.21 -9.73
C GLY A 49 7.96 4.07 -8.36
N LYS A 50 6.89 3.28 -8.21
CA LYS A 50 6.08 3.15 -6.97
C LYS A 50 6.89 2.83 -5.72
N SER A 51 7.67 1.75 -5.75
CA SER A 51 8.51 1.35 -4.60
C SER A 51 9.64 2.34 -4.33
N THR A 52 10.13 3.04 -5.37
CA THR A 52 11.10 4.13 -5.20
C THR A 52 10.45 5.29 -4.46
N LEU A 53 9.26 5.71 -4.86
CA LEU A 53 8.49 6.75 -4.18
C LEU A 53 8.20 6.38 -2.72
N ALA A 54 7.73 5.16 -2.46
CA ALA A 54 7.46 4.66 -1.12
C ALA A 54 8.67 4.76 -0.17
N LYS A 55 9.86 4.43 -0.66
CA LYS A 55 11.11 4.49 0.12
C LYS A 55 11.51 5.92 0.53
N HIS A 56 11.00 6.94 -0.16
CA HIS A 56 11.22 8.32 0.25
C HIS A 56 10.33 8.73 1.43
N PHE A 57 9.16 8.08 1.61
CA PHE A 57 8.24 8.43 2.71
C PHE A 57 8.80 8.09 4.10
N ASN A 58 9.70 7.12 4.22
CA ASN A 58 10.33 6.77 5.50
C ASN A 58 11.84 7.06 5.54
N GLY A 59 12.36 7.80 4.55
CA GLY A 59 13.77 8.17 4.47
C GLY A 59 14.72 6.99 4.27
N LEU A 60 14.28 5.94 3.56
CA LEU A 60 15.18 4.88 3.03
C LEU A 60 15.92 5.36 1.79
N LEU A 61 15.31 6.24 1.02
CA LEU A 61 15.95 6.97 -0.08
C LEU A 61 15.83 8.47 0.17
N PHE A 62 16.77 9.21 -0.37
CA PHE A 62 16.81 10.66 -0.32
C PHE A 62 16.55 11.24 -1.71
N PRO A 63 15.84 12.37 -1.82
CA PRO A 63 15.67 13.07 -3.09
C PRO A 63 17.01 13.50 -3.70
N ASP A 64 17.16 13.35 -5.02
CA ASP A 64 18.22 14.04 -5.76
C ASP A 64 17.85 15.53 -5.94
N GLU A 65 16.56 15.79 -6.23
CA GLU A 65 15.96 17.11 -6.27
C GLU A 65 14.57 17.09 -5.64
N GLY A 66 14.08 18.26 -5.23
CA GLY A 66 12.78 18.40 -4.57
C GLY A 66 12.81 18.06 -3.09
N THR A 67 11.64 17.86 -2.51
CA THR A 67 11.50 17.63 -1.05
C THR A 67 10.37 16.65 -0.74
N VAL A 68 10.58 15.86 0.32
CA VAL A 68 9.52 15.03 0.93
C VAL A 68 9.39 15.38 2.40
N TRP A 69 8.18 15.73 2.81
CA TRP A 69 7.83 16.11 4.17
C TRP A 69 6.87 15.10 4.78
N ILE A 70 7.17 14.71 6.02
CA ILE A 70 6.30 13.88 6.84
C ILE A 70 5.88 14.73 8.06
N ASP A 71 4.62 15.11 8.11
CA ASP A 71 4.14 16.20 8.95
C ASP A 71 5.00 17.47 8.68
N GLU A 72 5.78 17.92 9.65
CA GLU A 72 6.66 19.12 9.54
C GLU A 72 8.15 18.72 9.37
N LEU A 73 8.45 17.43 9.18
CA LEU A 73 9.81 16.90 9.13
C LEU A 73 10.23 16.57 7.71
N SER A 74 11.31 17.19 7.22
CA SER A 74 11.92 16.84 5.94
C SER A 74 12.66 15.51 6.02
N THR A 75 12.44 14.62 5.06
CA THR A 75 13.18 13.35 4.93
C THR A 75 14.62 13.56 4.51
N GLY A 76 14.97 14.69 3.91
CA GLY A 76 16.34 15.05 3.53
C GLY A 76 17.26 15.35 4.70
N GLU A 77 16.72 15.53 5.92
CA GLU A 77 17.50 15.82 7.11
C GLU A 77 17.72 14.58 7.98
N GLN A 78 18.94 14.09 8.11
CA GLN A 78 19.27 12.88 8.88
C GLN A 78 18.78 12.91 10.34
N LYS A 79 18.80 14.09 10.98
CA LYS A 79 18.31 14.25 12.37
C LYS A 79 16.83 13.88 12.53
N ASN A 80 16.02 13.98 11.47
CA ASN A 80 14.60 13.73 11.47
C ASN A 80 14.25 12.24 11.26
N LEU A 81 15.18 11.44 10.71
CA LEU A 81 14.89 10.07 10.25
C LEU A 81 14.30 9.16 11.33
N LYS A 82 14.81 9.27 12.58
CA LYS A 82 14.28 8.46 13.68
C LYS A 82 12.82 8.76 13.95
N GLN A 83 12.45 10.04 13.95
CA GLN A 83 11.06 10.45 14.15
C GLN A 83 10.18 10.11 12.96
N ILE A 84 10.69 10.29 11.74
CA ILE A 84 10.00 9.91 10.50
C ILE A 84 9.70 8.42 10.50
N ARG A 85 10.67 7.56 10.81
CA ARG A 85 10.49 6.08 10.86
C ARG A 85 9.55 5.61 11.98
N ARG A 86 9.36 6.40 13.03
CA ARG A 86 8.31 6.18 14.04
C ARG A 86 6.93 6.59 13.52
N THR A 87 6.88 7.57 12.62
CA THR A 87 5.64 8.10 12.05
C THR A 87 5.17 7.26 10.88
N VAL A 88 6.10 6.84 10.00
CA VAL A 88 5.82 6.05 8.78
C VAL A 88 6.52 4.71 8.88
N SER A 89 5.76 3.66 9.13
CA SER A 89 6.22 2.26 9.04
C SER A 89 6.00 1.72 7.64
N MET A 90 6.84 0.76 7.24
CA MET A 90 6.81 0.17 5.90
C MET A 90 6.89 -1.35 5.97
N VAL A 91 6.06 -2.01 5.17
CA VAL A 91 6.04 -3.47 4.96
C VAL A 91 6.31 -3.73 3.49
N PHE A 92 7.30 -4.58 3.21
CA PHE A 92 7.75 -4.88 1.85
C PHE A 92 7.10 -6.15 1.28
N GLN A 93 7.32 -6.38 -0.01
CA GLN A 93 6.75 -7.48 -0.78
C GLN A 93 7.07 -8.87 -0.20
N ASN A 94 8.33 -9.10 0.19
CA ASN A 94 8.77 -10.40 0.70
C ASN A 94 8.97 -10.36 2.22
N PRO A 95 8.08 -11.00 3.01
CA PRO A 95 8.19 -11.03 4.47
C PRO A 95 9.41 -11.81 4.96
N ASP A 96 9.93 -12.78 4.21
CA ASP A 96 11.13 -13.53 4.61
C ASP A 96 12.39 -12.65 4.72
N ASN A 97 12.42 -11.53 4.00
CA ASN A 97 13.51 -10.57 4.08
C ASN A 97 13.38 -9.58 5.26
N GLN A 98 12.27 -9.62 5.98
CA GLN A 98 11.96 -8.69 7.07
C GLN A 98 11.98 -9.36 8.43
N ILE A 99 11.56 -10.63 8.50
CA ILE A 99 11.44 -11.39 9.72
C ILE A 99 12.81 -11.94 10.11
N ILE A 100 13.29 -11.60 11.30
CA ILE A 100 14.61 -11.98 11.84
C ILE A 100 14.54 -12.67 13.20
N GLY A 101 13.41 -12.57 13.91
CA GLY A 101 13.19 -13.20 15.21
C GLY A 101 13.10 -14.73 15.12
N ALA A 102 13.49 -15.45 16.17
CA ALA A 102 13.30 -16.89 16.26
C ALA A 102 11.84 -17.25 16.56
N THR A 103 11.08 -16.32 17.14
CA THR A 103 9.63 -16.39 17.33
C THR A 103 8.97 -15.12 16.80
N VAL A 104 7.65 -15.17 16.58
CA VAL A 104 6.85 -14.00 16.18
C VAL A 104 6.98 -12.87 17.21
N GLU A 105 6.94 -13.19 18.51
CA GLU A 105 7.11 -12.22 19.59
C GLU A 105 8.47 -11.56 19.57
N GLU A 106 9.54 -12.34 19.40
CA GLU A 106 10.90 -11.82 19.32
C GLU A 106 11.09 -10.88 18.14
N ASP A 107 10.50 -11.20 17.00
CA ASP A 107 10.55 -10.36 15.80
C ASP A 107 9.92 -8.99 16.03
N ILE A 108 8.71 -8.96 16.63
CA ILE A 108 8.03 -7.72 16.99
C ILE A 108 8.83 -6.94 18.05
N SER A 109 9.38 -7.65 19.07
CA SER A 109 10.20 -7.05 20.13
C SER A 109 11.42 -6.35 19.56
N PHE A 110 12.10 -6.98 18.60
CA PHE A 110 13.27 -6.39 17.93
C PHE A 110 12.95 -5.04 17.29
N GLY A 111 11.81 -4.92 16.61
CA GLY A 111 11.35 -3.65 16.04
C GLY A 111 11.14 -2.56 17.11
N LEU A 112 10.54 -2.93 18.25
CA LEU A 112 10.31 -2.03 19.37
C LEU A 112 11.62 -1.60 20.05
N GLU A 113 12.58 -2.52 20.23
CA GLU A 113 13.91 -2.23 20.78
C GLU A 113 14.69 -1.25 19.92
N ASN A 114 14.69 -1.46 18.60
CA ASN A 114 15.34 -0.55 17.64
C ASN A 114 14.75 0.85 17.68
N MET A 115 13.44 0.96 17.93
CA MET A 115 12.77 2.25 18.13
C MET A 115 12.92 2.81 19.53
N GLN A 116 13.66 2.12 20.44
CA GLN A 116 13.87 2.52 21.84
C GLN A 116 12.55 2.74 22.57
N ILE A 117 11.59 1.84 22.40
CA ILE A 117 10.35 1.82 23.17
C ILE A 117 10.67 1.33 24.59
N PRO A 118 10.17 1.99 25.65
CA PRO A 118 10.37 1.55 27.02
C PRO A 118 9.88 0.12 27.26
N ARG A 119 10.68 -0.67 28.00
CA ARG A 119 10.44 -2.12 28.16
C ARG A 119 9.08 -2.43 28.79
N GLU A 120 8.63 -1.59 29.70
CA GLU A 120 7.31 -1.67 30.34
C GLU A 120 6.12 -1.48 29.37
N GLN A 121 6.35 -0.87 28.22
CA GLN A 121 5.32 -0.67 27.19
C GLN A 121 5.34 -1.77 26.12
N MET A 122 6.43 -2.53 26.01
CA MET A 122 6.62 -3.46 24.89
C MET A 122 5.56 -4.55 24.88
N GLN A 123 5.29 -5.16 26.04
CA GLN A 123 4.35 -6.26 26.17
C GLN A 123 2.94 -5.87 25.68
N ASP A 124 2.41 -4.74 26.17
CA ASP A 124 1.10 -4.21 25.74
C ASP A 124 1.06 -3.91 24.23
N ARG A 125 2.14 -3.39 23.66
CA ARG A 125 2.24 -3.12 22.23
C ARG A 125 2.28 -4.39 21.39
N ILE A 126 3.01 -5.43 21.84
CA ILE A 126 3.05 -6.74 21.20
C ILE A 126 1.65 -7.36 21.21
N ASP A 127 0.99 -7.37 22.36
CA ASP A 127 -0.35 -7.95 22.51
C ASP A 127 -1.35 -7.29 21.56
N ARG A 128 -1.41 -5.96 21.55
CA ARG A 128 -2.30 -5.20 20.66
C ARG A 128 -1.97 -5.40 19.17
N SER A 129 -0.69 -5.47 18.82
CA SER A 129 -0.31 -5.67 17.42
C SER A 129 -0.67 -7.06 16.92
N LEU A 130 -0.48 -8.11 17.75
CA LEU A 130 -0.87 -9.48 17.43
C LEU A 130 -2.39 -9.64 17.33
N GLU A 131 -3.14 -8.97 18.22
CA GLU A 131 -4.60 -8.93 18.15
C GLU A 131 -5.08 -8.27 16.86
N ALA A 132 -4.51 -7.11 16.50
CA ALA A 132 -4.88 -6.37 15.30
C ALA A 132 -4.70 -7.19 14.01
N VAL A 133 -3.68 -8.06 13.95
CA VAL A 133 -3.44 -8.93 12.79
C VAL A 133 -3.99 -10.35 12.96
N ARG A 134 -4.71 -10.64 14.07
CA ARG A 134 -5.30 -11.96 14.37
C ARG A 134 -4.25 -13.08 14.41
N MET A 135 -3.13 -12.83 15.12
CA MET A 135 -2.00 -13.75 15.24
C MET A 135 -1.63 -14.08 16.71
N THR A 136 -2.50 -13.79 17.66
CA THR A 136 -2.26 -13.99 19.10
C THR A 136 -1.92 -15.46 19.44
N ASP A 137 -2.55 -16.42 18.77
CA ASP A 137 -2.29 -17.86 18.92
C ASP A 137 -0.94 -18.31 18.35
N LYS A 138 -0.29 -17.46 17.53
CA LYS A 138 1.00 -17.71 16.88
C LYS A 138 2.17 -17.00 17.54
N ARG A 139 1.96 -16.35 18.67
CA ARG A 139 2.96 -15.54 19.38
C ARG A 139 4.33 -16.23 19.51
N GLN A 140 4.33 -17.48 19.95
CA GLN A 140 5.55 -18.29 20.18
C GLN A 140 5.92 -19.17 18.97
N ALA A 141 5.23 -19.03 17.85
CA ALA A 141 5.52 -19.81 16.66
C ALA A 141 6.85 -19.39 16.04
N ASN A 142 7.59 -20.37 15.50
CA ASN A 142 8.75 -20.08 14.68
C ASN A 142 8.27 -19.56 13.30
N PRO A 143 8.77 -18.41 12.83
CA PRO A 143 8.39 -17.83 11.54
C PRO A 143 8.56 -18.79 10.35
N GLY A 144 9.55 -19.68 10.39
CA GLY A 144 9.76 -20.68 9.35
C GLY A 144 8.61 -21.68 9.20
N SER A 145 7.77 -21.85 10.24
CA SER A 145 6.58 -22.73 10.21
C SER A 145 5.31 -22.04 9.75
N LEU A 146 5.34 -20.72 9.52
CA LEU A 146 4.18 -19.92 9.14
C LEU A 146 3.93 -19.99 7.63
N SER A 147 2.63 -19.92 7.26
CA SER A 147 2.26 -19.69 5.85
C SER A 147 2.67 -18.28 5.39
N GLY A 148 2.75 -18.05 4.07
CA GLY A 148 3.10 -16.73 3.52
C GLY A 148 2.19 -15.61 4.05
N GLY A 149 0.88 -15.84 4.13
CA GLY A 149 -0.06 -14.88 4.71
C GLY A 149 0.16 -14.63 6.20
N GLN A 150 0.54 -15.67 6.97
CA GLN A 150 0.87 -15.50 8.38
C GLN A 150 2.19 -14.73 8.56
N LYS A 151 3.20 -14.98 7.75
CA LYS A 151 4.45 -14.21 7.75
C LYS A 151 4.17 -12.74 7.43
N GLN A 152 3.34 -12.46 6.44
CA GLN A 152 2.95 -11.09 6.09
C GLN A 152 2.21 -10.40 7.24
N LYS A 153 1.29 -11.10 7.89
CA LYS A 153 0.61 -10.60 9.10
C LYS A 153 1.61 -10.33 10.24
N THR A 154 2.64 -11.16 10.40
CA THR A 154 3.71 -10.92 11.38
C THR A 154 4.49 -9.64 11.06
N ALA A 155 4.87 -9.43 9.79
CA ALA A 155 5.55 -8.20 9.37
C ALA A 155 4.67 -6.95 9.61
N ILE A 156 3.36 -7.04 9.35
CA ILE A 156 2.41 -5.96 9.66
C ILE A 156 2.33 -5.74 11.17
N ALA A 157 2.27 -6.79 11.99
CA ALA A 157 2.26 -6.66 13.45
C ALA A 157 3.49 -5.91 13.96
N GLY A 158 4.70 -6.26 13.48
CA GLY A 158 5.93 -5.54 13.81
C GLY A 158 5.89 -4.06 13.40
N ALA A 159 5.35 -3.76 12.23
CA ALA A 159 5.20 -2.40 11.74
C ALA A 159 4.18 -1.59 12.57
N VAL A 160 3.09 -2.20 13.02
CA VAL A 160 2.02 -1.54 13.80
C VAL A 160 2.38 -1.40 15.27
N ALA A 161 3.21 -2.30 15.82
CA ALA A 161 3.60 -2.29 17.24
C ALA A 161 4.26 -0.97 17.68
N VAL A 162 4.95 -0.27 16.78
CA VAL A 162 5.54 1.05 17.06
C VAL A 162 4.48 2.16 17.12
N SER A 163 3.21 1.87 16.82
CA SER A 163 2.09 2.81 16.74
C SER A 163 2.34 3.93 15.73
N PRO A 164 2.53 3.60 14.45
CA PRO A 164 2.80 4.58 13.42
C PRO A 164 1.53 5.40 13.10
N LYS A 165 1.71 6.59 12.53
CA LYS A 165 0.60 7.37 11.96
C LYS A 165 0.29 6.96 10.51
N CYS A 166 1.26 6.34 9.83
CA CYS A 166 1.13 5.87 8.46
C CYS A 166 1.78 4.49 8.30
N LEU A 167 1.09 3.60 7.61
CA LEU A 167 1.58 2.29 7.22
C LEU A 167 1.63 2.19 5.70
N VAL A 168 2.83 2.00 5.17
CA VAL A 168 3.07 1.76 3.74
C VAL A 168 3.16 0.26 3.50
N LEU A 169 2.34 -0.25 2.60
CA LEU A 169 2.32 -1.64 2.16
C LEU A 169 2.86 -1.69 0.71
N ASP A 170 4.16 -1.96 0.56
CA ASP A 170 4.81 -1.99 -0.76
C ASP A 170 4.70 -3.40 -1.38
N GLU A 171 3.69 -3.60 -2.23
CA GLU A 171 3.35 -4.89 -2.85
C GLU A 171 3.21 -6.05 -1.83
N ALA A 172 2.80 -5.72 -0.61
CA ALA A 172 2.76 -6.64 0.51
C ALA A 172 1.83 -7.85 0.33
N THR A 173 1.00 -7.85 -0.71
CA THR A 173 0.05 -8.92 -1.05
C THR A 173 0.47 -9.74 -2.28
N ALA A 174 1.51 -9.32 -3.01
CA ALA A 174 1.86 -9.88 -4.31
C ALA A 174 2.20 -11.38 -4.28
N MET A 175 2.74 -11.87 -3.17
CA MET A 175 3.16 -13.28 -3.01
C MET A 175 2.11 -14.14 -2.29
N LEU A 176 0.90 -13.61 -2.07
CA LEU A 176 -0.14 -14.28 -1.30
C LEU A 176 -1.21 -14.92 -2.20
N ASP A 177 -1.79 -16.01 -1.72
CA ASP A 177 -3.00 -16.56 -2.31
C ASP A 177 -4.19 -15.59 -2.15
N PRO A 178 -5.26 -15.72 -2.95
CA PRO A 178 -6.38 -14.77 -2.95
C PRO A 178 -7.09 -14.64 -1.59
N ARG A 179 -7.07 -15.68 -0.76
CA ARG A 179 -7.70 -15.63 0.57
C ARG A 179 -6.84 -14.83 1.54
N ALA A 180 -5.53 -15.15 1.62
CA ALA A 180 -4.59 -14.43 2.47
C ALA A 180 -4.49 -12.96 2.07
N ARG A 181 -4.58 -12.65 0.77
CA ARG A 181 -4.61 -11.29 0.24
C ARG A 181 -5.79 -10.49 0.79
N ARG A 182 -7.01 -11.04 0.69
CA ARG A 182 -8.21 -10.40 1.25
C ARG A 182 -8.11 -10.19 2.77
N GLU A 183 -7.53 -11.17 3.49
CA GLU A 183 -7.31 -11.03 4.94
C GLU A 183 -6.37 -9.87 5.27
N VAL A 184 -5.25 -9.71 4.53
CA VAL A 184 -4.28 -8.62 4.73
C VAL A 184 -4.88 -7.26 4.40
N ILE A 185 -5.60 -7.14 3.28
CA ILE A 185 -6.30 -5.89 2.92
C ILE A 185 -7.39 -5.55 3.97
N GLY A 186 -8.13 -6.55 4.45
CA GLY A 186 -9.10 -6.37 5.53
C GLY A 186 -8.46 -5.84 6.81
N ILE A 187 -7.28 -6.34 7.19
CA ILE A 187 -6.51 -5.83 8.33
C ILE A 187 -6.09 -4.37 8.08
N ALA A 188 -5.57 -4.03 6.90
CA ALA A 188 -5.18 -2.67 6.57
C ALA A 188 -6.37 -1.70 6.68
N ARG A 189 -7.54 -2.10 6.20
CA ARG A 189 -8.79 -1.31 6.33
C ARG A 189 -9.21 -1.13 7.79
N GLU A 190 -9.19 -2.20 8.58
CA GLU A 190 -9.51 -2.12 10.01
C GLU A 190 -8.55 -1.19 10.77
N LEU A 191 -7.25 -1.21 10.45
CA LEU A 191 -6.26 -0.30 11.02
C LEU A 191 -6.57 1.16 10.64
N ASN A 192 -6.97 1.41 9.41
CA ASN A 192 -7.37 2.74 8.96
C ASN A 192 -8.66 3.20 9.67
N GLU A 193 -9.74 2.45 9.53
CA GLU A 193 -11.08 2.83 10.01
C GLU A 193 -11.16 2.94 11.55
N LYS A 194 -10.54 1.97 12.28
CA LYS A 194 -10.66 1.89 13.75
C LYS A 194 -9.58 2.65 14.51
N GLN A 195 -8.39 2.78 13.92
CA GLN A 195 -7.23 3.38 14.58
C GLN A 195 -6.79 4.70 13.92
N GLY A 196 -7.39 5.09 12.80
CA GLY A 196 -7.06 6.33 12.09
C GLY A 196 -5.65 6.32 11.48
N ILE A 197 -5.06 5.15 11.27
CA ILE A 197 -3.74 5.02 10.63
C ILE A 197 -3.92 5.31 9.14
N THR A 198 -3.13 6.24 8.61
CA THR A 198 -3.06 6.47 7.16
C THR A 198 -2.47 5.24 6.49
N ILE A 199 -3.14 4.71 5.47
CA ILE A 199 -2.64 3.56 4.71
C ILE A 199 -2.19 4.02 3.33
N ILE A 200 -1.02 3.57 2.91
CA ILE A 200 -0.53 3.71 1.54
C ILE A 200 -0.32 2.31 0.99
N LEU A 201 -1.23 1.88 0.14
CA LEU A 201 -1.21 0.58 -0.50
C LEU A 201 -0.60 0.69 -1.90
N ILE A 202 0.55 0.07 -2.10
CA ILE A 202 1.15 -0.08 -3.44
C ILE A 202 0.81 -1.47 -3.93
N THR A 203 0.11 -1.55 -5.05
CA THR A 203 -0.33 -2.82 -5.62
C THR A 203 -0.50 -2.73 -7.14
N HIS A 204 -0.52 -3.89 -7.78
CA HIS A 204 -0.95 -4.06 -9.16
C HIS A 204 -2.30 -4.82 -9.27
N PHE A 205 -2.92 -5.15 -8.13
CA PHE A 205 -4.23 -5.81 -8.08
C PHE A 205 -5.33 -4.77 -7.92
N MET A 206 -6.15 -4.63 -8.96
CA MET A 206 -7.18 -3.58 -9.00
C MET A 206 -8.35 -3.83 -8.05
N ASP A 207 -8.58 -5.07 -7.63
CA ASP A 207 -9.57 -5.42 -6.62
C ASP A 207 -9.19 -4.99 -5.20
N GLU A 208 -7.91 -4.66 -4.95
CA GLU A 208 -7.45 -4.18 -3.65
C GLU A 208 -7.69 -2.67 -3.43
N VAL A 209 -7.90 -1.92 -4.50
CA VAL A 209 -7.94 -0.45 -4.46
C VAL A 209 -9.34 0.14 -4.58
N THR A 210 -10.37 -0.71 -4.69
CA THR A 210 -11.78 -0.30 -4.85
C THR A 210 -12.33 0.51 -3.67
N HIS A 211 -11.70 0.41 -2.52
CA HIS A 211 -12.08 1.12 -1.29
C HIS A 211 -11.11 2.25 -0.89
N ALA A 212 -10.17 2.60 -1.76
CA ALA A 212 -9.26 3.71 -1.48
C ALA A 212 -10.01 5.04 -1.53
N ASP A 213 -9.65 5.98 -0.63
CA ASP A 213 -10.17 7.34 -0.70
C ASP A 213 -9.64 8.05 -1.95
N LYS A 214 -8.39 7.72 -2.33
CA LYS A 214 -7.76 8.27 -3.53
C LYS A 214 -6.75 7.28 -4.11
N ILE A 215 -6.67 7.26 -5.43
CA ILE A 215 -5.70 6.48 -6.20
C ILE A 215 -4.76 7.44 -6.92
N PHE A 216 -3.47 7.14 -6.89
CA PHE A 216 -2.45 7.75 -7.72
C PHE A 216 -1.96 6.73 -8.75
N VAL A 217 -2.02 7.08 -10.02
CA VAL A 217 -1.51 6.26 -11.13
C VAL A 217 -0.11 6.73 -11.47
N MET A 218 0.87 5.87 -11.28
CA MET A 218 2.26 6.14 -11.65
C MET A 218 2.61 5.54 -13.00
N ASP A 219 3.19 6.34 -13.86
CA ASP A 219 3.71 5.94 -15.15
C ASP A 219 5.08 6.58 -15.40
N HIS A 220 6.09 5.79 -15.77
CA HIS A 220 7.44 6.27 -16.10
C HIS A 220 8.02 7.31 -15.14
N GLY A 221 7.82 7.12 -13.83
CA GLY A 221 8.39 7.99 -12.78
C GLY A 221 7.59 9.24 -12.46
N VAL A 222 6.43 9.45 -13.06
CA VAL A 222 5.53 10.57 -12.77
C VAL A 222 4.20 10.09 -12.21
N VAL A 223 3.49 10.98 -11.50
CA VAL A 223 2.06 10.79 -11.22
C VAL A 223 1.29 11.24 -12.45
N ALA A 224 0.81 10.28 -13.22
CA ALA A 224 0.13 10.54 -14.48
C ALA A 224 -1.34 10.92 -14.28
N GLU A 225 -2.02 10.28 -13.33
CA GLU A 225 -3.43 10.53 -12.99
C GLU A 225 -3.63 10.41 -11.49
N SER A 226 -4.68 11.04 -10.97
CA SER A 226 -5.14 10.82 -9.61
C SER A 226 -6.63 11.13 -9.49
N GLY A 227 -7.33 10.38 -8.65
CA GLY A 227 -8.78 10.54 -8.41
C GLY A 227 -9.30 9.49 -7.47
N THR A 228 -10.61 9.50 -7.22
CA THR A 228 -11.27 8.40 -6.50
C THR A 228 -11.36 7.16 -7.38
N PRO A 229 -11.59 5.96 -6.81
CA PRO A 229 -11.85 4.76 -7.60
C PRO A 229 -12.96 4.96 -8.63
N GLU A 230 -14.05 5.65 -8.25
CA GLU A 230 -15.19 5.91 -9.12
C GLU A 230 -14.81 6.79 -10.32
N GLU A 231 -14.00 7.82 -10.09
CA GLU A 231 -13.53 8.72 -11.15
C GLU A 231 -12.61 8.04 -12.16
N LEU A 232 -11.72 7.16 -11.66
CA LEU A 232 -10.75 6.49 -12.52
C LEU A 232 -11.31 5.25 -13.22
N PHE A 233 -12.25 4.52 -12.58
CA PHE A 233 -12.78 3.27 -13.14
C PHE A 233 -14.02 3.46 -14.00
N ILE A 234 -14.52 4.70 -14.13
CA ILE A 234 -15.64 5.01 -15.06
C ILE A 234 -15.19 4.96 -16.52
N ASP A 235 -13.93 5.22 -16.81
CA ASP A 235 -13.34 5.21 -18.14
C ASP A 235 -12.30 4.09 -18.32
N PRO A 236 -12.68 2.94 -18.93
CA PRO A 236 -11.74 1.87 -19.19
C PRO A 236 -10.53 2.27 -20.04
N GLN A 237 -10.71 3.24 -20.98
CA GLN A 237 -9.64 3.67 -21.89
C GLN A 237 -8.56 4.47 -21.15
N LEU A 238 -8.93 5.13 -20.04
CA LEU A 238 -7.97 5.83 -19.19
C LEU A 238 -6.93 4.84 -18.63
N LEU A 239 -7.39 3.73 -18.06
CA LEU A 239 -6.50 2.71 -17.46
C LEU A 239 -5.68 1.96 -18.50
N GLU A 240 -6.28 1.65 -19.67
CA GLU A 240 -5.58 0.97 -20.77
C GLU A 240 -4.36 1.76 -21.26
N ARG A 241 -4.39 3.10 -21.22
CA ARG A 241 -3.24 3.97 -21.56
C ARG A 241 -2.02 3.69 -20.67
N TYR A 242 -2.26 3.30 -19.43
CA TYR A 242 -1.22 2.99 -18.43
C TYR A 242 -0.97 1.50 -18.24
N HIS A 243 -1.46 0.68 -19.18
CA HIS A 243 -1.37 -0.78 -19.12
C HIS A 243 -1.97 -1.38 -17.85
N LEU A 244 -3.06 -0.77 -17.35
CA LEU A 244 -3.81 -1.22 -16.19
C LEU A 244 -5.17 -1.77 -16.62
N GLU A 245 -5.65 -2.77 -15.90
CA GLU A 245 -6.96 -3.36 -16.11
C GLU A 245 -7.97 -2.77 -15.11
N LEU A 246 -9.26 -2.85 -15.45
CA LEU A 246 -10.33 -2.60 -14.48
C LEU A 246 -10.40 -3.70 -13.42
N PRO A 247 -10.91 -3.40 -12.21
CA PRO A 247 -11.32 -4.44 -11.28
C PRO A 247 -12.22 -5.47 -11.96
N PRO A 248 -12.09 -6.78 -11.63
CA PRO A 248 -12.85 -7.83 -12.32
C PRO A 248 -14.36 -7.60 -12.33
N VAL A 249 -14.94 -7.13 -11.22
CA VAL A 249 -16.36 -6.84 -11.10
C VAL A 249 -16.77 -5.66 -11.97
N THR A 250 -15.97 -4.59 -11.99
CA THR A 250 -16.20 -3.41 -12.81
C THR A 250 -16.17 -3.77 -14.31
N ARG A 251 -15.17 -4.58 -14.72
CA ARG A 251 -15.08 -5.09 -16.09
C ARG A 251 -16.29 -5.92 -16.49
N LEU A 252 -16.79 -6.78 -15.59
CA LEU A 252 -18.00 -7.57 -15.80
C LEU A 252 -19.23 -6.65 -15.97
N ALA A 253 -19.38 -5.63 -15.12
CA ALA A 253 -20.47 -4.68 -15.21
C ALA A 253 -20.48 -3.91 -16.53
N PHE A 254 -19.30 -3.46 -17.01
CA PHE A 254 -19.17 -2.88 -18.35
C PHE A 254 -19.62 -3.85 -19.46
N SER A 255 -19.19 -5.11 -19.40
CA SER A 255 -19.57 -6.13 -20.37
C SER A 255 -21.08 -6.40 -20.37
N LEU A 256 -21.72 -6.43 -19.21
CA LEU A 256 -23.17 -6.59 -19.08
C LEU A 256 -23.90 -5.40 -19.67
N ARG A 257 -23.45 -4.18 -19.40
CA ARG A 257 -24.03 -2.95 -19.96
C ARG A 257 -23.93 -2.90 -21.48
N GLN A 258 -22.79 -3.31 -22.06
CA GLN A 258 -22.62 -3.43 -23.50
C GLN A 258 -23.57 -4.45 -24.15
N LYS A 259 -23.97 -5.48 -23.41
CA LYS A 259 -24.96 -6.49 -23.84
C LYS A 259 -26.41 -6.06 -23.59
N GLY A 260 -26.65 -4.85 -23.18
CA GLY A 260 -27.99 -4.27 -23.03
C GLY A 260 -28.62 -4.40 -21.63
N LEU A 261 -27.89 -4.91 -20.62
CA LEU A 261 -28.37 -4.86 -19.25
C LEU A 261 -28.17 -3.42 -18.71
N PRO A 262 -29.19 -2.80 -18.08
CA PRO A 262 -29.10 -1.42 -17.58
C PRO A 262 -28.38 -1.34 -16.22
N VAL A 263 -27.13 -1.84 -16.16
CA VAL A 263 -26.27 -1.77 -14.99
C VAL A 263 -25.71 -0.35 -14.83
N ARG A 264 -25.72 0.19 -13.63
CA ARG A 264 -25.09 1.48 -13.30
C ARG A 264 -23.59 1.27 -13.13
N LEU A 265 -22.79 2.18 -13.67
CA LEU A 265 -21.33 2.14 -13.65
C LEU A 265 -20.78 3.37 -12.90
N PRO A 266 -19.58 3.26 -12.32
CA PRO A 266 -18.80 2.03 -12.15
C PRO A 266 -19.39 1.15 -11.03
N VAL A 267 -19.04 -0.15 -11.01
CA VAL A 267 -19.38 -1.08 -9.93
C VAL A 267 -18.07 -1.50 -9.27
N MET A 268 -17.98 -1.35 -7.95
CA MET A 268 -16.75 -1.63 -7.20
C MET A 268 -16.78 -2.99 -6.50
N GLU A 269 -17.96 -3.45 -6.10
CA GLU A 269 -18.12 -4.66 -5.30
C GLU A 269 -19.02 -5.69 -5.98
N PRO A 270 -18.70 -7.01 -5.85
CA PRO A 270 -19.52 -8.08 -6.39
C PRO A 270 -20.96 -8.07 -5.90
N GLU A 271 -21.17 -7.73 -4.62
CA GLU A 271 -22.48 -7.66 -3.98
C GLU A 271 -23.33 -6.55 -4.60
N GLU A 272 -22.71 -5.39 -4.88
CA GLU A 272 -23.38 -4.29 -5.57
C GLU A 272 -23.89 -4.72 -6.97
N LEU A 273 -23.06 -5.44 -7.73
CA LEU A 273 -23.44 -5.95 -9.04
C LEU A 273 -24.57 -6.96 -8.93
N ALA A 274 -24.49 -7.87 -7.95
CA ALA A 274 -25.53 -8.88 -7.71
C ALA A 274 -26.88 -8.23 -7.39
N ASP A 275 -26.90 -7.25 -6.49
CA ASP A 275 -28.09 -6.48 -6.15
C ASP A 275 -28.70 -5.75 -7.34
N GLN A 276 -27.86 -5.15 -8.19
CA GLN A 276 -28.31 -4.49 -9.41
C GLN A 276 -28.98 -5.48 -10.38
N ILE A 277 -28.35 -6.65 -10.59
CA ILE A 277 -28.89 -7.72 -11.47
C ILE A 277 -30.22 -8.25 -10.92
N GLU A 278 -30.32 -8.47 -9.60
CA GLU A 278 -31.55 -8.95 -8.98
C GLU A 278 -32.72 -7.95 -9.17
N ARG A 279 -32.47 -6.65 -8.97
CA ARG A 279 -33.47 -5.59 -9.21
C ARG A 279 -33.90 -5.52 -10.67
N ILE A 280 -32.97 -5.64 -11.61
CA ILE A 280 -33.25 -5.69 -13.05
C ILE A 280 -34.14 -6.90 -13.37
N TYR A 281 -33.82 -8.07 -12.82
CA TYR A 281 -34.58 -9.29 -13.05
C TYR A 281 -36.01 -9.20 -12.49
N ARG A 282 -36.19 -8.56 -11.33
CA ARG A 282 -37.52 -8.32 -10.71
C ARG A 282 -38.34 -7.23 -11.41
N GLY A 283 -37.79 -6.55 -12.40
CA GLY A 283 -38.44 -5.45 -13.11
C GLY A 283 -38.56 -4.16 -12.28
N GLU A 284 -37.82 -4.03 -11.20
CA GLU A 284 -37.84 -2.88 -10.27
C GLU A 284 -37.06 -1.67 -10.79
N GLN A 285 -36.26 -1.84 -11.84
CA GLN A 285 -35.57 -0.74 -12.54
C GLN A 285 -36.23 -0.48 -13.89
N ARG A 286 -37.23 0.42 -13.89
CA ARG A 286 -37.51 1.25 -15.07
C ARG A 286 -36.70 2.54 -14.95
N CYS A 287 -36.00 2.90 -16.03
CA CYS A 287 -35.11 4.06 -16.22
C CYS A 287 -35.53 5.30 -15.47
#